data_156db944f3f9274a08d33f78844546fb
#
_entry.id   156db944f3f9274a08d33f78844546fb
#
_cell.length_a   1.000
_cell.length_b   1.000
_cell.length_c   1.000
_cell.angle_alpha   90.00
_cell.angle_beta   90.00
_cell.angle_gamma   90.00
#
_symmetry.space_group_name_H-M   'P 1'
#
loop_
_entity.id
_entity.type
_entity.pdbx_description
1 polymer ?
#
loop_
_entity_poly.entity_id
_entity_poly.type
_entity_poly.pdbx_seq_one_letter_code
_entity_poly.pdbx_strand_id
1 'polypeptide(L)'
;MRPRARTLLPAISRAAFIAAGIAALAAPAARAEDVPALAAAVRAYAGPVTKFAYAFTDLNGDRVADAVVLLTDREYCGSEGCALLVLRGTAAGFTVISKSTLANQPVKVSAEAHQGWRTLLVWVKGGAAPPHFVRLRYAAGHYPADAGRQPAARADLGATAKTLFFALGPAP
;
A
#
# COMPACT_ATOMS: atom_id res chain seq x y z
N MET A 1 42.08 19.78 -75.14
CA MET A 1 41.32 20.24 -73.94
C MET A 1 40.40 19.13 -73.45
N ARG A 2 40.69 18.53 -72.28
CA ARG A 2 39.85 17.48 -71.67
C ARG A 2 39.26 18.05 -70.38
N PRO A 3 37.98 17.93 -70.11
CA PRO A 3 37.39 18.40 -68.85
C PRO A 3 37.67 17.42 -67.76
N ARG A 4 38.03 17.95 -66.56
CA ARG A 4 38.25 17.22 -65.32
C ARG A 4 36.91 16.80 -64.68
N ALA A 5 36.73 15.51 -64.45
CA ALA A 5 35.64 14.98 -63.66
C ALA A 5 35.82 15.37 -62.21
N ARG A 6 34.78 15.99 -61.59
CA ARG A 6 34.67 16.23 -60.14
C ARG A 6 33.99 15.02 -59.48
N THR A 7 34.76 14.32 -58.69
CA THR A 7 34.23 13.24 -57.87
C THR A 7 33.50 13.83 -56.65
N LEU A 8 32.19 13.61 -56.56
CA LEU A 8 31.37 13.92 -55.36
C LEU A 8 31.47 12.79 -54.37
N LEU A 9 31.98 13.07 -53.19
CA LEU A 9 31.98 12.17 -52.04
C LEU A 9 30.57 12.11 -51.39
N PRO A 10 30.06 10.94 -51.02
CA PRO A 10 28.77 10.85 -50.35
C PRO A 10 28.91 11.27 -48.87
N ALA A 11 27.98 12.12 -48.40
CA ALA A 11 27.86 12.52 -47.03
C ALA A 11 27.35 11.33 -46.18
N ILE A 12 28.15 10.92 -45.21
CA ILE A 12 27.80 9.89 -44.24
C ILE A 12 26.87 10.53 -43.20
N SER A 13 25.58 10.22 -43.30
CA SER A 13 24.58 10.61 -42.30
C SER A 13 24.82 9.82 -41.01
N ARG A 14 25.23 10.50 -39.94
CA ARG A 14 25.32 9.94 -38.61
C ARG A 14 23.90 9.85 -38.01
N ALA A 15 23.30 8.66 -38.04
CA ALA A 15 22.08 8.37 -37.29
C ALA A 15 22.43 8.36 -35.81
N ALA A 16 21.93 9.35 -35.06
CA ALA A 16 22.00 9.38 -33.61
C ALA A 16 20.98 8.40 -33.07
N PHE A 17 21.43 7.27 -32.53
CA PHE A 17 20.60 6.37 -31.73
C PHE A 17 20.33 7.03 -30.39
N ILE A 18 19.12 7.53 -30.20
CA ILE A 18 18.62 7.93 -28.91
C ILE A 18 18.24 6.63 -28.16
N ALA A 19 19.11 6.16 -27.28
CA ALA A 19 18.78 5.10 -26.35
C ALA A 19 17.78 5.66 -25.31
N ALA A 20 16.52 5.37 -25.51
CA ALA A 20 15.48 5.63 -24.50
C ALA A 20 15.71 4.66 -23.33
N GLY A 21 16.40 5.13 -22.30
CA GLY A 21 16.56 4.40 -21.05
C GLY A 21 15.19 4.23 -20.38
N ILE A 22 14.69 3.00 -20.33
CA ILE A 22 13.53 2.65 -19.51
C ILE A 22 14.02 2.70 -18.06
N ALA A 23 13.75 3.82 -17.38
CA ALA A 23 13.92 3.90 -15.94
C ALA A 23 12.89 2.96 -15.29
N ALA A 24 13.32 1.82 -14.84
CA ALA A 24 12.52 0.93 -14.00
C ALA A 24 12.17 1.69 -12.73
N LEU A 25 10.90 2.08 -12.59
CA LEU A 25 10.35 2.74 -11.42
C LEU A 25 10.29 1.70 -10.30
N ALA A 26 11.37 1.57 -9.54
CA ALA A 26 11.38 0.76 -8.33
C ALA A 26 10.38 1.37 -7.34
N ALA A 27 9.44 0.56 -6.86
CA ALA A 27 8.58 0.95 -5.74
C ALA A 27 9.48 1.30 -4.54
N PRO A 28 9.15 2.35 -3.76
CA PRO A 28 9.94 2.70 -2.60
C PRO A 28 9.94 1.51 -1.64
N ALA A 29 11.13 0.99 -1.35
CA ALA A 29 11.31 0.05 -0.26
C ALA A 29 11.10 0.82 1.05
N ALA A 30 10.25 0.31 1.94
CA ALA A 30 10.15 0.83 3.29
C ALA A 30 11.54 0.81 3.94
N ARG A 31 11.96 1.96 4.48
CA ARG A 31 13.27 2.10 5.10
C ARG A 31 13.21 1.69 6.56
N ALA A 32 14.32 1.21 7.09
CA ALA A 32 14.41 0.86 8.52
C ALA A 32 14.09 2.07 9.43
N GLU A 33 14.38 3.28 8.98
CA GLU A 33 14.06 4.55 9.65
C GLU A 33 12.56 4.90 9.68
N ASP A 34 11.72 4.24 8.86
CA ASP A 34 10.28 4.48 8.85
C ASP A 34 9.59 3.84 10.07
N VAL A 35 10.17 2.80 10.67
CA VAL A 35 9.56 2.08 11.79
C VAL A 35 9.43 2.93 13.07
N PRO A 36 10.45 3.69 13.51
CA PRO A 36 10.32 4.59 14.67
C PRO A 36 9.25 5.67 14.46
N ALA A 37 9.18 6.25 13.25
CA ALA A 37 8.18 7.25 12.91
C ALA A 37 6.76 6.66 12.91
N LEU A 38 6.59 5.44 12.37
CA LEU A 38 5.35 4.71 12.43
C LEU A 38 4.95 4.43 13.88
N ALA A 39 5.86 3.92 14.70
CA ALA A 39 5.60 3.61 16.11
C ALA A 39 5.17 4.86 16.89
N ALA A 40 5.80 6.00 16.63
CA ALA A 40 5.42 7.27 17.25
C ALA A 40 3.98 7.66 16.86
N ALA A 41 3.61 7.57 15.58
CA ALA A 41 2.26 7.87 15.11
C ALA A 41 1.20 6.91 15.70
N VAL A 42 1.50 5.60 15.77
CA VAL A 42 0.61 4.61 16.37
C VAL A 42 0.40 4.90 17.86
N ARG A 43 1.47 5.17 18.62
CA ARG A 43 1.39 5.48 20.04
C ARG A 43 0.67 6.80 20.33
N ALA A 44 0.86 7.81 19.49
CA ALA A 44 0.11 9.05 19.59
C ALA A 44 -1.40 8.86 19.43
N TYR A 45 -1.81 7.88 18.61
CA TYR A 45 -3.21 7.55 18.36
C TYR A 45 -3.80 6.60 19.40
N ALA A 46 -3.07 5.53 19.76
CA ALA A 46 -3.60 4.38 20.49
C ALA A 46 -3.06 4.27 21.93
N GLY A 47 -2.04 5.05 22.30
CA GLY A 47 -1.43 5.04 23.63
C GLY A 47 0.00 4.48 23.66
N PRO A 48 0.74 4.75 24.74
CA PRO A 48 2.19 4.54 24.79
C PRO A 48 2.62 3.07 24.85
N VAL A 49 1.76 2.18 25.33
CA VAL A 49 2.05 0.73 25.51
C VAL A 49 1.36 -0.14 24.45
N THR A 50 0.93 0.45 23.35
CA THR A 50 0.18 -0.27 22.34
C THR A 50 1.05 -1.28 21.59
N LYS A 51 0.61 -2.53 21.56
CA LYS A 51 1.17 -3.60 20.73
C LYS A 51 0.50 -3.59 19.37
N PHE A 52 1.29 -3.73 18.32
CA PHE A 52 0.76 -3.73 16.96
C PHE A 52 1.62 -4.56 16.00
N ALA A 53 1.01 -4.98 14.91
CA ALA A 53 1.69 -5.53 13.75
C ALA A 53 1.48 -4.59 12.58
N TYR A 54 2.45 -4.49 11.67
CA TYR A 54 2.43 -3.52 10.56
C TYR A 54 2.96 -4.09 9.26
N ALA A 55 2.52 -3.50 8.16
CA ALA A 55 3.07 -3.73 6.84
C ALA A 55 3.12 -2.41 6.07
N PHE A 56 4.22 -2.18 5.36
CA PHE A 56 4.36 -1.02 4.48
C PHE A 56 3.95 -1.36 3.05
N THR A 57 3.25 -0.42 2.42
CA THR A 57 2.85 -0.52 1.00
C THR A 57 2.43 0.86 0.50
N ASP A 58 2.66 1.15 -0.76
CA ASP A 58 2.12 2.34 -1.41
C ASP A 58 0.65 2.07 -1.79
N LEU A 59 -0.27 2.72 -1.09
CA LEU A 59 -1.72 2.57 -1.29
C LEU A 59 -2.31 3.63 -2.21
N ASN A 60 -1.65 4.78 -2.34
CA ASN A 60 -2.18 5.95 -3.07
C ASN A 60 -1.42 6.25 -4.38
N GLY A 61 -0.33 5.53 -4.67
CA GLY A 61 0.44 5.67 -5.90
C GLY A 61 1.42 6.85 -5.89
N ASP A 62 1.65 7.49 -4.73
CA ASP A 62 2.57 8.64 -4.61
C ASP A 62 4.04 8.24 -4.46
N ARG A 63 4.33 6.94 -4.39
CA ARG A 63 5.66 6.32 -4.19
C ARG A 63 6.25 6.56 -2.79
N VAL A 64 5.45 7.02 -1.85
CA VAL A 64 5.80 7.02 -0.45
C VAL A 64 5.14 5.81 0.20
N ALA A 65 5.83 5.11 1.08
CA ALA A 65 5.25 3.97 1.76
C ALA A 65 4.19 4.44 2.76
N ASP A 66 2.95 3.98 2.57
CA ASP A 66 1.90 4.03 3.59
C ASP A 66 2.04 2.84 4.53
N ALA A 67 1.33 2.85 5.65
CA ALA A 67 1.32 1.73 6.58
C ALA A 67 -0.09 1.20 6.83
N VAL A 68 -0.20 -0.14 6.86
CA VAL A 68 -1.37 -0.85 7.36
C VAL A 68 -0.98 -1.46 8.69
N VAL A 69 -1.70 -1.13 9.76
CA VAL A 69 -1.36 -1.50 11.13
C VAL A 69 -2.53 -2.22 11.78
N LEU A 70 -2.27 -3.37 12.36
CA LEU A 70 -3.23 -4.12 13.17
C LEU A 70 -2.87 -3.92 14.64
N LEU A 71 -3.75 -3.28 15.41
CA LEU A 71 -3.58 -3.12 16.86
C LEU A 71 -3.91 -4.44 17.54
N THR A 72 -2.95 -5.00 18.31
CA THR A 72 -3.05 -6.36 18.86
C THR A 72 -3.27 -6.41 20.37
N ASP A 73 -3.39 -5.27 21.02
CA ASP A 73 -3.77 -5.20 22.42
C ASP A 73 -5.24 -5.58 22.64
N ARG A 74 -5.56 -6.05 23.84
CA ARG A 74 -6.92 -6.46 24.21
C ARG A 74 -7.96 -5.36 24.07
N GLU A 75 -7.57 -4.10 24.24
CA GLU A 75 -8.45 -2.94 24.07
C GLU A 75 -8.91 -2.75 22.61
N TYR A 76 -8.13 -3.25 21.67
CA TYR A 76 -8.39 -3.09 20.23
C TYR A 76 -8.80 -4.39 19.56
N CYS A 77 -8.82 -5.51 20.29
CA CYS A 77 -9.17 -6.83 19.79
C CYS A 77 -10.34 -7.44 20.55
N GLY A 78 -11.27 -8.05 19.83
CA GLY A 78 -12.34 -8.88 20.34
C GLY A 78 -12.31 -10.26 19.68
N SER A 79 -13.33 -11.08 19.98
CA SER A 79 -13.50 -12.43 19.41
C SER A 79 -13.63 -12.43 17.89
N GLU A 80 -14.15 -11.34 17.30
CA GLU A 80 -14.41 -11.21 15.87
C GLU A 80 -13.27 -10.51 15.10
N GLY A 81 -12.31 -9.90 15.79
CA GLY A 81 -11.15 -9.25 15.17
C GLY A 81 -10.63 -8.06 15.95
N CYS A 82 -9.67 -7.38 15.34
CA CYS A 82 -8.95 -6.25 15.91
C CYS A 82 -9.23 -4.96 15.13
N ALA A 83 -8.74 -3.84 15.67
CA ALA A 83 -8.73 -2.58 14.94
C ALA A 83 -7.58 -2.55 13.93
N LEU A 84 -7.90 -2.21 12.68
CA LEU A 84 -6.97 -1.97 11.59
C LEU A 84 -6.85 -0.46 11.37
N LEU A 85 -5.63 0.07 11.44
CA LEU A 85 -5.35 1.45 11.05
C LEU A 85 -4.75 1.48 9.64
N VAL A 86 -5.07 2.51 8.89
CA VAL A 86 -4.31 2.89 7.69
C VAL A 86 -3.69 4.25 7.97
N LEU A 87 -2.38 4.34 7.78
CA LEU A 87 -1.62 5.56 7.96
C LEU A 87 -1.02 5.98 6.62
N ARG A 88 -1.26 7.23 6.26
CA ARG A 88 -0.59 7.85 5.11
C ARG A 88 0.84 8.19 5.47
N GLY A 89 1.78 7.74 4.65
CA GLY A 89 3.18 8.12 4.73
C GLY A 89 3.43 9.47 4.03
N THR A 90 4.32 10.25 4.61
CA THR A 90 4.83 11.51 4.03
C THR A 90 6.30 11.68 4.40
N ALA A 91 6.98 12.67 3.82
CA ALA A 91 8.34 13.03 4.22
C ALA A 91 8.44 13.44 5.71
N ALA A 92 7.33 13.86 6.33
CA ALA A 92 7.26 14.27 7.74
C ALA A 92 6.90 13.09 8.69
N GLY A 93 6.65 11.88 8.17
CA GLY A 93 6.24 10.71 8.94
C GLY A 93 4.85 10.22 8.58
N PHE A 94 4.11 9.67 9.54
CA PHE A 94 2.84 9.00 9.32
C PHE A 94 1.66 9.72 9.96
N THR A 95 0.52 9.73 9.26
CA THR A 95 -0.75 10.27 9.77
C THR A 95 -1.84 9.21 9.64
N VAL A 96 -2.55 8.91 10.74
CA VAL A 96 -3.70 8.00 10.71
C VAL A 96 -4.82 8.63 9.89
N ILE A 97 -5.23 7.95 8.82
CA ILE A 97 -6.33 8.38 7.95
C ILE A 97 -7.58 7.52 8.12
N SER A 98 -7.45 6.32 8.67
CA SER A 98 -8.60 5.42 8.87
C SER A 98 -8.37 4.47 10.03
N LYS A 99 -9.49 4.12 10.70
CA LYS A 99 -9.59 2.99 11.62
C LYS A 99 -10.78 2.13 11.21
N SER A 100 -10.56 0.85 10.99
CA SER A 100 -11.60 -0.15 10.71
C SER A 100 -11.61 -1.18 11.84
N THR A 101 -12.79 -1.51 12.36
CA THR A 101 -12.96 -2.57 13.36
C THR A 101 -13.19 -3.94 12.72
N LEU A 102 -13.12 -5.01 13.50
CA LEU A 102 -13.40 -6.40 13.12
C LEU A 102 -12.47 -6.96 12.03
N ALA A 103 -11.27 -6.41 11.93
CA ALA A 103 -10.28 -6.84 10.97
C ALA A 103 -9.45 -8.03 11.50
N ASN A 104 -9.16 -8.97 10.60
CA ASN A 104 -8.25 -10.07 10.87
C ASN A 104 -7.22 -10.21 9.74
N GLN A 105 -6.13 -10.90 10.03
CA GLN A 105 -5.23 -11.38 8.99
C GLN A 105 -5.82 -12.64 8.30
N PRO A 106 -5.51 -12.84 7.02
CA PRO A 106 -4.64 -12.01 6.19
C PRO A 106 -5.33 -10.73 5.69
N VAL A 107 -4.54 -9.69 5.44
CA VAL A 107 -4.94 -8.48 4.72
C VAL A 107 -4.26 -8.48 3.36
N LYS A 108 -4.99 -8.11 2.31
CA LYS A 108 -4.45 -8.04 0.95
C LYS A 108 -4.70 -6.66 0.34
N VAL A 109 -3.85 -6.28 -0.59
CA VAL A 109 -3.99 -5.06 -1.40
C VAL A 109 -4.38 -5.44 -2.81
N SER A 110 -5.53 -4.97 -3.27
CA SER A 110 -6.01 -5.15 -4.64
C SER A 110 -5.34 -4.16 -5.60
N ALA A 111 -5.29 -4.52 -6.88
CA ALA A 111 -4.95 -3.57 -7.94
C ALA A 111 -6.07 -2.53 -8.19
N GLU A 112 -7.31 -2.84 -7.77
CA GLU A 112 -8.43 -1.90 -7.85
C GLU A 112 -8.18 -0.70 -6.94
N ALA A 113 -8.38 0.51 -7.47
CA ALA A 113 -8.29 1.76 -6.71
C ALA A 113 -9.62 2.52 -6.77
N HIS A 114 -9.92 3.27 -5.71
CA HIS A 114 -11.05 4.17 -5.65
C HIS A 114 -10.61 5.49 -5.03
N GLN A 115 -10.92 6.61 -5.67
CA GLN A 115 -10.46 7.95 -5.28
C GLN A 115 -8.92 8.01 -5.05
N GLY A 116 -8.16 7.32 -5.92
CA GLY A 116 -6.70 7.30 -5.87
C GLY A 116 -6.08 6.32 -4.87
N TRP A 117 -6.88 5.64 -4.04
CA TRP A 117 -6.39 4.68 -3.05
C TRP A 117 -6.77 3.25 -3.40
N ARG A 118 -5.87 2.30 -3.19
CA ARG A 118 -6.08 0.88 -3.45
C ARG A 118 -7.11 0.29 -2.50
N THR A 119 -7.97 -0.58 -3.01
CA THR A 119 -8.92 -1.35 -2.20
C THR A 119 -8.18 -2.36 -1.34
N LEU A 120 -8.48 -2.40 -0.04
CA LEU A 120 -7.99 -3.43 0.87
C LEU A 120 -8.99 -4.59 0.92
N LEU A 121 -8.48 -5.82 0.91
CA LEU A 121 -9.26 -7.02 1.20
C LEU A 121 -8.87 -7.49 2.59
N VAL A 122 -9.84 -7.48 3.49
CA VAL A 122 -9.65 -7.79 4.91
C VAL A 122 -10.43 -9.03 5.26
N TRP A 123 -9.80 -9.95 5.98
CA TRP A 123 -10.47 -11.14 6.47
C TRP A 123 -11.35 -10.79 7.65
N VAL A 124 -12.61 -11.18 7.58
CA VAL A 124 -13.59 -11.03 8.66
C VAL A 124 -14.12 -12.39 9.07
N LYS A 125 -14.43 -12.52 10.37
CA LYS A 125 -15.02 -13.72 10.98
C LYS A 125 -16.00 -13.29 12.05
N GLY A 126 -16.89 -14.17 12.43
CA GLY A 126 -17.94 -13.89 13.41
C GLY A 126 -19.28 -13.60 12.75
N GLY A 127 -20.32 -13.44 13.57
CA GLY A 127 -21.69 -13.33 13.08
C GLY A 127 -22.21 -14.62 12.45
N ALA A 128 -23.26 -14.50 11.63
CA ALA A 128 -23.93 -15.65 11.01
C ALA A 128 -23.24 -16.13 9.71
N ALA A 129 -22.38 -15.33 9.09
CA ALA A 129 -21.71 -15.67 7.85
C ALA A 129 -20.40 -16.45 8.10
N PRO A 130 -20.03 -17.42 7.23
CA PRO A 130 -18.70 -18.02 7.29
C PRO A 130 -17.60 -16.98 7.13
N PRO A 131 -16.40 -17.21 7.69
CA PRO A 131 -15.27 -16.32 7.50
C PRO A 131 -14.96 -16.08 6.01
N HIS A 132 -14.76 -14.83 5.62
CA HIS A 132 -14.53 -14.42 4.22
C HIS A 132 -13.76 -13.11 4.11
N PHE A 133 -13.28 -12.78 2.91
CA PHE A 133 -12.73 -11.47 2.62
C PHE A 133 -13.84 -10.46 2.31
N VAL A 134 -13.71 -9.27 2.87
CA VAL A 134 -14.52 -8.10 2.53
C VAL A 134 -13.68 -7.04 1.83
N ARG A 135 -14.32 -6.10 1.12
CA ARG A 135 -13.67 -5.00 0.43
C ARG A 135 -13.78 -3.72 1.23
N LEU A 136 -12.65 -3.17 1.65
CA LEU A 136 -12.60 -1.82 2.17
C LEU A 136 -12.20 -0.89 1.01
N ARG A 137 -13.16 -0.10 0.50
CA ARG A 137 -12.93 0.90 -0.54
C ARG A 137 -12.76 2.26 0.09
N TYR A 138 -11.70 2.95 -0.29
CA TYR A 138 -11.46 4.32 0.16
C TYR A 138 -12.50 5.26 -0.43
N ALA A 139 -13.14 6.08 0.39
CA ALA A 139 -14.11 7.09 -0.03
C ALA A 139 -14.18 8.21 1.01
N ALA A 140 -14.44 9.42 0.56
CA ALA A 140 -14.60 10.59 1.43
C ALA A 140 -13.45 10.80 2.43
N GLY A 141 -12.22 10.51 2.02
CA GLY A 141 -11.03 10.73 2.83
C GLY A 141 -10.62 9.59 3.76
N HIS A 142 -11.35 8.44 3.77
CA HIS A 142 -11.06 7.33 4.67
C HIS A 142 -11.51 5.97 4.12
N TYR A 143 -11.05 4.88 4.71
CA TYR A 143 -11.63 3.56 4.56
C TYR A 143 -12.80 3.36 5.54
N PRO A 144 -13.75 2.42 5.27
CA PRO A 144 -14.89 2.18 6.14
C PRO A 144 -14.50 1.85 7.58
N ALA A 145 -15.24 2.38 8.55
CA ALA A 145 -14.97 2.18 9.97
C ALA A 145 -15.28 0.78 10.49
N ASP A 146 -16.14 0.03 9.81
CA ASP A 146 -16.58 -1.31 10.19
C ASP A 146 -16.37 -2.28 9.02
N ALA A 147 -15.40 -3.18 9.15
CA ALA A 147 -15.10 -4.19 8.13
C ALA A 147 -16.22 -5.25 8.05
N GLY A 148 -16.86 -5.59 9.17
CA GLY A 148 -17.90 -6.61 9.21
C GLY A 148 -19.17 -6.25 8.42
N ARG A 149 -19.37 -4.97 8.13
CA ARG A 149 -20.51 -4.47 7.32
C ARG A 149 -20.17 -4.27 5.85
N GLN A 150 -18.95 -4.57 5.43
CA GLN A 150 -18.55 -4.33 4.06
C GLN A 150 -18.93 -5.48 3.12
N PRO A 151 -19.13 -5.20 1.83
CA PRO A 151 -19.44 -6.24 0.85
C PRO A 151 -18.34 -7.29 0.76
N ALA A 152 -18.70 -8.54 0.58
CA ALA A 152 -17.76 -9.62 0.33
C ALA A 152 -16.87 -9.30 -0.88
N ALA A 153 -15.61 -9.69 -0.80
CA ALA A 153 -14.68 -9.55 -1.91
C ALA A 153 -15.06 -10.54 -3.02
N ARG A 154 -15.02 -10.07 -4.26
CA ARG A 154 -15.18 -10.93 -5.43
C ARG A 154 -13.97 -11.84 -5.55
N ALA A 155 -14.17 -13.07 -6.01
CA ALA A 155 -13.13 -14.08 -6.13
C ALA A 155 -11.95 -13.63 -7.02
N ASP A 156 -12.24 -12.92 -8.12
CA ASP A 156 -11.24 -12.40 -9.05
C ASP A 156 -10.31 -11.36 -8.39
N LEU A 157 -10.82 -10.49 -7.54
CA LEU A 157 -10.02 -9.55 -6.76
C LEU A 157 -9.12 -10.26 -5.74
N GLY A 158 -9.64 -11.30 -5.09
CA GLY A 158 -8.89 -12.08 -4.12
C GLY A 158 -7.73 -12.87 -4.74
N ALA A 159 -7.90 -13.36 -5.98
CA ALA A 159 -6.90 -14.14 -6.70
C ALA A 159 -5.68 -13.29 -7.12
N THR A 160 -5.88 -12.01 -7.44
CA THR A 160 -4.82 -11.11 -7.94
C THR A 160 -4.25 -10.17 -6.88
N ALA A 161 -4.91 -10.08 -5.71
CA ALA A 161 -4.50 -9.19 -4.64
C ALA A 161 -3.22 -9.67 -3.95
N LYS A 162 -2.30 -8.73 -3.69
CA LYS A 162 -1.05 -8.98 -2.97
C LYS A 162 -1.33 -9.10 -1.47
N THR A 163 -0.93 -10.23 -0.86
CA THR A 163 -0.99 -10.40 0.59
C THR A 163 0.06 -9.52 1.27
N LEU A 164 -0.34 -8.84 2.33
CA LEU A 164 0.57 -8.11 3.20
C LEU A 164 1.14 -9.06 4.26
N PHE A 165 2.46 -9.01 4.44
CA PHE A 165 3.16 -9.72 5.51
C PHE A 165 3.47 -8.73 6.62
N PHE A 166 2.90 -8.97 7.80
CA PHE A 166 3.00 -8.08 8.93
C PHE A 166 4.24 -8.42 9.77
N ALA A 167 5.04 -7.40 10.06
CA ALA A 167 6.06 -7.44 11.09
C ALA A 167 5.47 -6.96 12.43
N LEU A 168 6.06 -7.40 13.54
CA LEU A 168 5.69 -6.87 14.86
C LEU A 168 6.30 -5.49 15.04
N GLY A 169 5.53 -4.58 15.58
CA GLY A 169 6.02 -3.25 15.97
C GLY A 169 7.06 -3.37 17.11
N PRO A 170 7.91 -2.35 17.28
CA PRO A 170 8.86 -2.33 18.36
C PRO A 170 8.15 -2.42 19.71
N ALA A 171 8.78 -3.13 20.66
CA ALA A 171 8.28 -3.23 22.02
C ALA A 171 8.03 -1.83 22.63
N PRO A 172 7.04 -1.70 23.52
CA PRO A 172 6.77 -0.44 24.21
C PRO A 172 7.94 0.02 25.09
#